data_7212fe58a5ffb7a2a5672a3a403fc1d1
#
_entry.id   7212fe58a5ffb7a2a5672a3a403fc1d1
#
_cell.length_a   1.000
_cell.length_b   1.000
_cell.length_c   1.000
_cell.angle_alpha   90.00
_cell.angle_beta   90.00
_cell.angle_gamma   90.00
#
_symmetry.space_group_name_H-M   'P 1'
#
loop_
_entity.id
_entity.type
_entity.pdbx_description
1 polymer ?
#
loop_
_entity_poly.entity_id
_entity_poly.type
_entity_poly.pdbx_seq_one_letter_code
_entity_poly.pdbx_strand_id
1 'polypeptide(L)'
;MYMSNPKNLLTVCLLTSTLITHAQCMRVHYDDGWTEQIAVGHVDSITFSQNEQHLAPTIMLNNGLQMPAFGIGTYSLKNQTCFNSVYTALKNGYRLIDTAYMYGNEEELGRAVRQAVADGICQREDITVITKIYPGTQFANPEKAIQERLDLLDIGYIDIMLLHHPGENDVKAYKAMEKFVEAGKIRSLGISCFYIDELKRFLPQVSIKPVLVQNEIHPYYQDTEVVDYIHSQGIVVQAWYPLGGRGHQSELLSDPVLQCIAEAHGKSLVQVILRWHYQRRVVAIPRLKQSCPHS
;
A
#
# COMPACT_ATOMS: atom_id res chain seq x y z
N MET A 1 21.08 -15.65 35.80
CA MET A 1 22.04 -14.88 34.99
C MET A 1 21.26 -13.69 34.43
N TYR A 2 21.44 -12.52 35.07
CA TYR A 2 20.70 -11.30 34.68
C TYR A 2 21.31 -10.73 33.39
N MET A 3 20.52 -10.63 32.35
CA MET A 3 20.87 -9.79 31.20
C MET A 3 20.04 -8.49 31.30
N SER A 4 20.74 -7.44 31.65
CA SER A 4 20.20 -6.07 31.69
C SER A 4 20.23 -5.46 30.29
N ASN A 5 19.06 -5.39 29.65
CA ASN A 5 18.81 -4.38 28.62
C ASN A 5 17.33 -4.00 28.66
N PRO A 6 16.97 -2.74 29.03
CA PRO A 6 15.60 -2.40 29.43
C PRO A 6 14.70 -1.95 28.29
N LYS A 7 14.80 -2.49 27.07
CA LYS A 7 13.98 -2.03 25.93
C LYS A 7 13.15 -3.09 25.22
N ASN A 8 13.21 -4.37 25.61
CA ASN A 8 12.37 -5.41 24.99
C ASN A 8 12.01 -6.46 26.04
N LEU A 9 11.06 -6.17 26.91
CA LEU A 9 10.52 -7.17 27.83
C LEU A 9 9.27 -7.80 27.19
N LEU A 10 9.46 -8.95 26.53
CA LEU A 10 8.37 -9.81 26.10
C LEU A 10 7.87 -10.60 27.30
N THR A 11 6.69 -10.30 27.81
CA THR A 11 6.10 -11.09 28.91
C THR A 11 5.27 -12.22 28.31
N VAL A 12 5.82 -13.43 28.33
CA VAL A 12 5.08 -14.65 27.99
C VAL A 12 4.44 -15.18 29.25
N CYS A 13 3.12 -15.06 29.40
CA CYS A 13 2.37 -15.71 30.47
C CYS A 13 2.01 -17.13 30.03
N LEU A 14 2.74 -18.13 30.53
CA LEU A 14 2.36 -19.53 30.46
C LEU A 14 1.37 -19.83 31.60
N LEU A 15 0.08 -19.96 31.28
CA LEU A 15 -0.91 -20.48 32.20
C LEU A 15 -0.80 -22.01 32.27
N THR A 16 -0.12 -22.54 33.28
CA THR A 16 -0.19 -23.97 33.63
C THR A 16 -1.41 -24.21 34.48
N SER A 17 -2.49 -24.72 33.92
CA SER A 17 -3.57 -25.34 34.69
C SER A 17 -3.40 -26.86 34.68
N THR A 18 -3.36 -27.47 35.85
CA THR A 18 -3.26 -28.90 36.08
C THR A 18 -4.58 -29.64 35.86
N LEU A 19 -5.28 -29.36 34.79
CA LEU A 19 -6.41 -30.16 34.31
C LEU A 19 -6.25 -30.29 32.81
N ILE A 20 -6.28 -31.54 32.32
CA ILE A 20 -6.09 -32.00 30.94
C ILE A 20 -7.10 -31.33 30.01
N THR A 21 -6.83 -30.07 29.67
CA THR A 21 -7.44 -29.39 28.53
C THR A 21 -6.27 -28.83 27.74
N HIS A 22 -6.10 -29.33 26.52
CA HIS A 22 -5.09 -28.87 25.60
C HIS A 22 -5.26 -27.38 25.40
N ALA A 23 -4.27 -26.57 25.80
CA ALA A 23 -4.25 -25.15 25.44
C ALA A 23 -4.28 -25.06 23.92
N GLN A 24 -5.39 -24.59 23.36
CA GLN A 24 -5.57 -24.54 21.92
C GLN A 24 -4.94 -23.29 21.29
N CYS A 25 -4.48 -22.33 22.11
CA CYS A 25 -3.85 -21.12 21.61
C CYS A 25 -2.91 -20.49 22.65
N MET A 26 -1.88 -19.83 22.13
CA MET A 26 -0.98 -18.94 22.85
C MET A 26 -1.40 -17.50 22.56
N ARG A 27 -1.43 -16.64 23.60
CA ARG A 27 -1.64 -15.21 23.43
C ARG A 27 -0.31 -14.49 23.62
N VAL A 28 0.15 -13.81 22.58
CA VAL A 28 1.36 -12.98 22.59
C VAL A 28 0.95 -11.54 22.79
N HIS A 29 1.51 -10.89 23.80
CA HIS A 29 1.34 -9.46 24.05
C HIS A 29 2.63 -8.75 23.68
N TYR A 30 2.54 -7.75 22.83
CA TYR A 30 3.63 -6.89 22.40
C TYR A 30 3.71 -5.64 23.29
N ASP A 31 4.87 -5.04 23.40
CA ASP A 31 5.13 -3.84 24.20
C ASP A 31 4.41 -2.57 23.68
N ASP A 32 3.99 -2.58 22.41
CA ASP A 32 3.13 -1.55 21.80
C ASP A 32 1.63 -1.71 22.12
N GLY A 33 1.28 -2.70 22.97
CA GLY A 33 -0.09 -3.03 23.36
C GLY A 33 -0.84 -3.93 22.37
N TRP A 34 -0.19 -4.40 21.32
CA TRP A 34 -0.79 -5.37 20.40
C TRP A 34 -0.89 -6.76 21.04
N THR A 35 -1.89 -7.53 20.62
CA THR A 35 -2.08 -8.91 21.12
C THR A 35 -2.42 -9.81 19.95
N GLU A 36 -1.68 -10.90 19.81
CA GLU A 36 -1.91 -11.94 18.81
C GLU A 36 -2.28 -13.25 19.50
N GLN A 37 -3.18 -14.02 18.89
CA GLN A 37 -3.57 -15.33 19.36
C GLN A 37 -3.15 -16.38 18.34
N ILE A 38 -2.25 -17.27 18.75
CA ILE A 38 -1.65 -18.31 17.89
C ILE A 38 -2.20 -19.66 18.32
N ALA A 39 -2.75 -20.45 17.40
CA ALA A 39 -3.15 -21.82 17.64
C ALA A 39 -1.92 -22.71 17.84
N VAL A 40 -1.81 -23.39 19.00
CA VAL A 40 -0.61 -24.17 19.37
C VAL A 40 -0.76 -25.68 19.23
N GLY A 41 -1.80 -26.16 18.54
CA GLY A 41 -2.08 -27.61 18.46
C GLY A 41 -0.97 -28.47 17.85
N HIS A 42 0.03 -27.89 17.15
CA HIS A 42 1.16 -28.55 16.51
C HIS A 42 2.43 -27.68 16.51
N VAL A 43 2.73 -27.02 17.63
CA VAL A 43 3.94 -26.20 17.76
C VAL A 43 5.05 -27.05 18.38
N ASP A 44 6.04 -27.45 17.60
CA ASP A 44 7.19 -28.22 18.06
C ASP A 44 8.29 -27.36 18.67
N SER A 45 8.37 -26.07 18.30
CA SER A 45 9.31 -25.12 18.85
C SER A 45 8.83 -23.68 18.70
N ILE A 46 9.25 -22.80 19.60
CA ILE A 46 9.07 -21.34 19.50
C ILE A 46 10.44 -20.71 19.41
N THR A 47 10.72 -20.02 18.32
CA THR A 47 11.95 -19.26 18.13
C THR A 47 11.62 -17.78 18.09
N PHE A 48 12.31 -16.99 18.92
CA PHE A 48 12.18 -15.53 18.90
C PHE A 48 13.31 -14.98 18.02
N SER A 49 12.95 -14.40 16.87
CA SER A 49 13.90 -13.63 16.06
C SER A 49 13.73 -12.14 16.36
N GLN A 50 14.85 -11.43 16.56
CA GLN A 50 14.83 -9.99 16.84
C GLN A 50 14.58 -9.13 15.59
N ASN A 51 14.38 -9.74 14.40
CA ASN A 51 14.34 -9.07 13.12
C ASN A 51 13.06 -9.29 12.31
N GLU A 52 11.95 -9.72 12.91
CA GLU A 52 10.67 -9.72 12.19
C GLU A 52 10.18 -8.28 12.02
N GLN A 53 10.40 -7.72 10.85
CA GLN A 53 9.70 -6.49 10.46
C GLN A 53 8.21 -6.81 10.39
N HIS A 54 7.40 -6.09 11.16
CA HIS A 54 5.94 -6.17 11.07
C HIS A 54 5.50 -5.59 9.71
N LEU A 55 5.39 -6.46 8.71
CA LEU A 55 4.93 -6.07 7.38
C LEU A 55 3.42 -5.82 7.40
N ALA A 56 2.97 -4.91 6.56
CA ALA A 56 1.53 -4.68 6.36
C ALA A 56 0.84 -5.97 5.89
N PRO A 57 -0.41 -6.24 6.29
CA PRO A 57 -1.19 -7.33 5.74
C PRO A 57 -1.32 -7.18 4.22
N THR A 58 -1.50 -8.29 3.52
CA THR A 58 -1.61 -8.30 2.06
C THR A 58 -3.05 -8.53 1.59
N ILE A 59 -3.33 -8.07 0.38
CA ILE A 59 -4.59 -8.31 -0.33
C ILE A 59 -4.26 -9.10 -1.61
N MET A 60 -5.05 -10.14 -1.90
CA MET A 60 -4.94 -10.92 -3.12
C MET A 60 -5.56 -10.15 -4.29
N LEU A 61 -4.78 -9.95 -5.35
CA LEU A 61 -5.24 -9.37 -6.60
C LEU A 61 -5.91 -10.44 -7.49
N ASN A 62 -6.72 -10.03 -8.47
CA ASN A 62 -7.45 -10.94 -9.37
C ASN A 62 -6.55 -11.77 -10.30
N ASN A 63 -5.28 -11.46 -10.40
CA ASN A 63 -4.27 -12.23 -11.14
C ASN A 63 -3.41 -13.15 -10.25
N GLY A 64 -3.76 -13.31 -8.97
CA GLY A 64 -3.09 -14.19 -8.01
C GLY A 64 -1.86 -13.57 -7.31
N LEU A 65 -1.46 -12.35 -7.65
CA LEU A 65 -0.39 -11.66 -6.93
C LEU A 65 -0.92 -11.06 -5.61
N GLN A 66 -0.05 -10.96 -4.63
CA GLN A 66 -0.34 -10.29 -3.36
C GLN A 66 0.23 -8.88 -3.36
N MET A 67 -0.54 -7.94 -2.82
CA MET A 67 -0.15 -6.55 -2.67
C MET A 67 -0.36 -6.11 -1.21
N PRO A 68 0.55 -5.33 -0.60
CA PRO A 68 0.34 -4.78 0.74
C PRO A 68 -0.92 -3.91 0.81
N ALA A 69 -1.69 -4.04 1.90
CA ALA A 69 -2.90 -3.26 2.14
C ALA A 69 -2.62 -1.79 2.48
N PHE A 70 -1.39 -1.49 2.87
CA PHE A 70 -0.93 -0.14 3.19
C PHE A 70 0.37 0.17 2.48
N GLY A 71 0.45 1.39 1.96
CA GLY A 71 1.63 1.90 1.28
C GLY A 71 1.88 3.36 1.56
N ILE A 72 2.77 3.97 0.80
CA ILE A 72 2.99 5.42 0.81
C ILE A 72 2.70 6.02 -0.56
N GLY A 73 2.05 7.19 -0.57
CA GLY A 73 1.90 8.03 -1.75
C GLY A 73 3.01 9.08 -1.80
N THR A 74 3.58 9.27 -2.99
CA THR A 74 4.70 10.23 -3.20
C THR A 74 4.27 11.55 -3.83
N TYR A 75 2.97 11.79 -4.01
CA TYR A 75 2.48 13.05 -4.55
C TYR A 75 3.06 14.27 -3.78
N SER A 76 3.55 15.26 -4.52
CA SER A 76 4.24 16.47 -4.02
C SER A 76 5.55 16.26 -3.23
N LEU A 77 6.08 15.05 -3.14
CA LEU A 77 7.45 14.82 -2.71
C LEU A 77 8.40 15.06 -3.89
N LYS A 78 9.47 15.83 -3.67
CA LYS A 78 10.43 16.20 -4.72
C LYS A 78 11.86 15.94 -4.28
N ASN A 79 12.73 15.69 -5.25
CA ASN A 79 14.17 15.62 -5.05
C ASN A 79 14.56 14.73 -3.85
N GLN A 80 15.51 15.16 -3.04
CA GLN A 80 16.01 14.40 -1.89
C GLN A 80 14.91 14.08 -0.85
N THR A 81 13.84 14.89 -0.75
CA THR A 81 12.72 14.59 0.14
C THR A 81 11.96 13.34 -0.32
N CYS A 82 11.79 13.14 -1.64
CA CYS A 82 11.20 11.92 -2.18
C CYS A 82 12.08 10.71 -1.85
N PHE A 83 13.36 10.78 -2.17
CA PHE A 83 14.33 9.72 -1.84
C PHE A 83 14.28 9.34 -0.36
N ASN A 84 14.43 10.33 0.53
CA ASN A 84 14.46 10.10 1.97
C ASN A 84 13.17 9.47 2.50
N SER A 85 12.00 9.94 2.00
CA SER A 85 10.70 9.42 2.43
C SER A 85 10.50 7.98 2.00
N VAL A 86 10.84 7.64 0.75
CA VAL A 86 10.73 6.28 0.22
C VAL A 86 11.71 5.34 0.94
N TYR A 87 12.98 5.73 1.06
CA TYR A 87 14.00 4.94 1.74
C TYR A 87 13.62 4.67 3.21
N THR A 88 13.18 5.71 3.93
CA THR A 88 12.75 5.58 5.33
C THR A 88 11.52 4.67 5.45
N ALA A 89 10.57 4.77 4.53
CA ALA A 89 9.40 3.89 4.51
C ALA A 89 9.79 2.43 4.32
N LEU A 90 10.67 2.13 3.36
CA LEU A 90 11.20 0.76 3.14
C LEU A 90 11.93 0.23 4.38
N LYS A 91 12.76 1.07 5.02
CA LYS A 91 13.46 0.75 6.26
C LYS A 91 12.49 0.42 7.42
N ASN A 92 11.32 1.04 7.44
CA ASN A 92 10.27 0.81 8.44
C ASN A 92 9.23 -0.24 8.01
N GLY A 93 9.53 -1.09 7.04
CA GLY A 93 8.68 -2.23 6.67
C GLY A 93 7.59 -1.94 5.64
N TYR A 94 7.46 -0.71 5.13
CA TYR A 94 6.56 -0.47 3.99
C TYR A 94 7.07 -1.20 2.74
N ARG A 95 6.14 -1.78 1.98
CA ARG A 95 6.45 -2.53 0.75
C ARG A 95 5.57 -2.14 -0.43
N LEU A 96 4.74 -1.11 -0.30
CA LEU A 96 3.91 -0.55 -1.37
C LEU A 96 4.22 0.94 -1.50
N ILE A 97 4.60 1.37 -2.71
CA ILE A 97 4.98 2.75 -3.03
C ILE A 97 4.24 3.19 -4.28
N ASP A 98 3.50 4.29 -4.19
CA ASP A 98 2.73 4.85 -5.29
C ASP A 98 3.35 6.17 -5.78
N THR A 99 3.61 6.23 -7.08
CA THR A 99 4.03 7.43 -7.79
C THR A 99 3.26 7.61 -9.10
N ALA A 100 3.63 8.59 -9.90
CA ALA A 100 3.10 8.84 -11.22
C ALA A 100 4.03 9.76 -12.04
N TYR A 101 3.92 9.69 -13.36
CA TYR A 101 4.56 10.64 -14.29
C TYR A 101 4.41 12.10 -13.84
N MET A 102 3.17 12.51 -13.53
CA MET A 102 2.84 13.88 -13.15
C MET A 102 3.53 14.36 -11.86
N TYR A 103 4.05 13.43 -11.05
CA TYR A 103 4.73 13.79 -9.81
C TYR A 103 6.17 14.23 -10.07
N GLY A 104 6.79 13.81 -11.17
CA GLY A 104 8.16 14.16 -11.56
C GLY A 104 9.17 13.81 -10.48
N ASN A 105 9.07 12.59 -9.92
CA ASN A 105 9.92 12.10 -8.84
C ASN A 105 10.24 10.60 -8.96
N GLU A 106 10.03 10.03 -10.15
CA GLU A 106 10.24 8.59 -10.39
C GLU A 106 11.72 8.21 -10.30
N GLU A 107 12.62 9.10 -10.72
CA GLU A 107 14.07 8.89 -10.63
C GLU A 107 14.52 8.76 -9.16
N GLU A 108 14.09 9.68 -8.31
CA GLU A 108 14.43 9.65 -6.89
C GLU A 108 13.83 8.46 -6.16
N LEU A 109 12.60 8.07 -6.54
CA LEU A 109 11.97 6.87 -6.04
C LEU A 109 12.77 5.63 -6.44
N GLY A 110 13.13 5.51 -7.72
CA GLY A 110 13.93 4.40 -8.23
C GLY A 110 15.30 4.30 -7.52
N ARG A 111 15.97 5.43 -7.31
CA ARG A 111 17.22 5.49 -6.53
C ARG A 111 17.03 4.99 -5.09
N ALA A 112 15.93 5.39 -4.43
CA ALA A 112 15.64 4.96 -3.07
C ALA A 112 15.38 3.46 -2.98
N VAL A 113 14.64 2.89 -3.95
CA VAL A 113 14.40 1.45 -4.05
C VAL A 113 15.71 0.69 -4.25
N ARG A 114 16.54 1.10 -5.22
CA ARG A 114 17.85 0.45 -5.47
C ARG A 114 18.77 0.54 -4.26
N GLN A 115 18.81 1.67 -3.58
CA GLN A 115 19.60 1.83 -2.36
C GLN A 115 19.12 0.91 -1.24
N ALA A 116 17.81 0.82 -1.02
CA ALA A 116 17.26 -0.07 0.01
C ALA A 116 17.56 -1.55 -0.25
N VAL A 117 17.54 -1.97 -1.52
CA VAL A 117 17.94 -3.33 -1.92
C VAL A 117 19.45 -3.54 -1.73
N ALA A 118 20.27 -2.58 -2.14
CA ALA A 118 21.72 -2.64 -1.97
C ALA A 118 22.14 -2.69 -0.48
N ASP A 119 21.41 -2.01 0.38
CA ASP A 119 21.63 -2.00 1.84
C ASP A 119 21.05 -3.25 2.54
N GLY A 120 20.42 -4.17 1.81
CA GLY A 120 19.85 -5.41 2.35
C GLY A 120 18.59 -5.21 3.21
N ILE A 121 17.91 -4.07 3.07
CA ILE A 121 16.66 -3.78 3.82
C ILE A 121 15.53 -4.68 3.33
N CYS A 122 15.47 -4.99 2.05
CA CYS A 122 14.48 -5.84 1.40
C CYS A 122 15.00 -6.32 0.04
N GLN A 123 14.33 -7.33 -0.54
CA GLN A 123 14.58 -7.70 -1.92
C GLN A 123 13.68 -6.88 -2.87
N ARG A 124 14.06 -6.77 -4.15
CA ARG A 124 13.24 -6.06 -5.15
C ARG A 124 11.83 -6.68 -5.27
N GLU A 125 11.75 -7.98 -5.17
CA GLU A 125 10.53 -8.77 -5.27
C GLU A 125 9.55 -8.53 -4.12
N ASP A 126 10.03 -8.06 -2.98
CA ASP A 126 9.20 -7.72 -1.82
C ASP A 126 8.43 -6.40 -2.04
N ILE A 127 8.90 -5.55 -2.97
CA ILE A 127 8.40 -4.20 -3.14
C ILE A 127 7.39 -4.14 -4.29
N THR A 128 6.23 -3.54 -4.03
CA THR A 128 5.24 -3.17 -5.04
C THR A 128 5.38 -1.69 -5.37
N VAL A 129 5.82 -1.39 -6.58
CA VAL A 129 5.91 0.00 -7.10
C VAL A 129 4.78 0.23 -8.10
N ILE A 130 3.98 1.27 -7.83
CA ILE A 130 2.91 1.72 -8.72
C ILE A 130 3.34 3.02 -9.39
N THR A 131 3.23 3.10 -10.71
CA THR A 131 3.31 4.37 -11.46
C THR A 131 2.18 4.51 -12.46
N LYS A 132 2.08 5.67 -13.10
CA LYS A 132 0.92 6.02 -13.93
C LYS A 132 1.35 6.82 -15.16
N ILE A 133 0.68 6.57 -16.29
CA ILE A 133 0.73 7.44 -17.48
C ILE A 133 -0.51 8.33 -17.52
N TYR A 134 -0.38 9.53 -18.11
CA TYR A 134 -1.38 10.59 -18.05
C TYR A 134 -2.07 10.82 -19.42
N PRO A 135 -3.36 11.18 -19.49
CA PRO A 135 -4.03 11.53 -20.74
C PRO A 135 -3.31 12.59 -21.57
N GLY A 136 -3.64 12.65 -22.84
CA GLY A 136 -3.03 13.57 -23.81
C GLY A 136 -1.86 12.93 -24.53
N THR A 137 -0.69 13.57 -24.50
CA THR A 137 0.48 13.14 -25.28
C THR A 137 0.97 11.73 -24.96
N GLN A 138 0.82 11.28 -23.71
CA GLN A 138 1.23 9.94 -23.32
C GLN A 138 0.25 8.87 -23.80
N PHE A 139 -1.05 9.13 -23.78
CA PHE A 139 -2.03 8.20 -24.34
C PHE A 139 -1.99 8.17 -25.88
N ALA A 140 -1.55 9.25 -26.50
CA ALA A 140 -1.32 9.29 -27.94
C ALA A 140 -0.10 8.45 -28.36
N ASN A 141 0.96 8.42 -27.52
CA ASN A 141 2.22 7.70 -27.75
C ASN A 141 2.58 6.81 -26.55
N PRO A 142 1.74 5.79 -26.23
CA PRO A 142 1.83 5.08 -24.95
C PRO A 142 3.09 4.22 -24.81
N GLU A 143 3.57 3.60 -25.89
CA GLU A 143 4.77 2.77 -25.84
C GLU A 143 6.00 3.59 -25.41
N LYS A 144 6.16 4.80 -25.97
CA LYS A 144 7.22 5.73 -25.56
C LYS A 144 7.06 6.15 -24.10
N ALA A 145 5.84 6.51 -23.70
CA ALA A 145 5.55 6.93 -22.34
C ALA A 145 5.86 5.83 -21.30
N ILE A 146 5.52 4.58 -21.60
CA ILE A 146 5.80 3.42 -20.74
C ILE A 146 7.31 3.19 -20.63
N GLN A 147 8.03 3.22 -21.76
CA GLN A 147 9.48 3.02 -21.77
C GLN A 147 10.19 4.09 -20.93
N GLU A 148 9.80 5.36 -21.05
CA GLU A 148 10.34 6.44 -20.22
C GLU A 148 10.12 6.22 -18.72
N ARG A 149 8.99 5.58 -18.30
CA ARG A 149 8.77 5.23 -16.87
C ARG A 149 9.70 4.13 -16.41
N LEU A 150 9.89 3.11 -17.26
CA LEU A 150 10.85 2.04 -16.99
C LEU A 150 12.27 2.57 -16.85
N ASP A 151 12.67 3.47 -17.74
CA ASP A 151 14.01 4.06 -17.75
C ASP A 151 14.25 4.97 -16.53
N LEU A 152 13.26 5.81 -16.16
CA LEU A 152 13.37 6.70 -15.00
C LEU A 152 13.38 5.97 -13.67
N LEU A 153 12.52 4.98 -13.52
CA LEU A 153 12.50 4.16 -12.30
C LEU A 153 13.76 3.30 -12.19
N ASP A 154 14.20 2.70 -13.29
CA ASP A 154 15.40 1.84 -13.37
C ASP A 154 15.45 0.79 -12.23
N ILE A 155 14.35 0.06 -12.04
CA ILE A 155 14.17 -0.97 -11.00
C ILE A 155 13.86 -2.36 -11.58
N GLY A 156 14.18 -2.56 -12.87
CA GLY A 156 14.04 -3.81 -13.60
C GLY A 156 12.66 -3.98 -14.25
N TYR A 157 11.59 -3.82 -13.51
CA TYR A 157 10.20 -3.91 -13.96
C TYR A 157 9.29 -3.01 -13.11
N ILE A 158 8.07 -2.75 -13.60
CA ILE A 158 7.02 -2.05 -12.86
C ILE A 158 6.02 -3.08 -12.33
N ASP A 159 5.70 -3.04 -11.04
CA ASP A 159 4.76 -3.99 -10.45
C ASP A 159 3.32 -3.72 -10.89
N ILE A 160 2.87 -2.46 -10.81
CA ILE A 160 1.55 -2.09 -11.29
C ILE A 160 1.64 -0.76 -12.05
N MET A 161 1.15 -0.72 -13.27
CA MET A 161 1.02 0.52 -14.06
C MET A 161 -0.44 0.90 -14.21
N LEU A 162 -0.76 2.17 -13.97
CA LEU A 162 -2.12 2.69 -14.08
C LEU A 162 -2.28 3.67 -15.25
N LEU A 163 -3.47 3.70 -15.84
CA LEU A 163 -3.95 4.93 -16.47
C LEU A 163 -4.35 5.90 -15.36
N HIS A 164 -3.79 7.12 -15.36
CA HIS A 164 -3.97 8.09 -14.27
C HIS A 164 -5.38 8.66 -14.22
N HIS A 165 -6.01 8.86 -15.36
CA HIS A 165 -7.41 9.30 -15.54
C HIS A 165 -8.00 8.66 -16.78
N PRO A 166 -9.34 8.57 -16.90
CA PRO A 166 -9.98 8.31 -18.19
C PRO A 166 -9.69 9.45 -19.17
N GLY A 167 -9.70 9.18 -20.44
CA GLY A 167 -9.47 10.20 -21.46
C GLY A 167 -9.48 9.66 -22.88
N GLU A 168 -9.29 10.54 -23.84
CA GLU A 168 -9.14 10.14 -25.22
C GLU A 168 -7.95 9.17 -25.36
N ASN A 169 -8.13 8.09 -26.13
CA ASN A 169 -7.15 7.02 -26.33
C ASN A 169 -6.82 6.17 -25.08
N ASP A 170 -7.61 6.20 -24.02
CA ASP A 170 -7.37 5.40 -22.81
C ASP A 170 -7.32 3.89 -23.10
N VAL A 171 -8.23 3.35 -23.91
CA VAL A 171 -8.21 1.93 -24.35
C VAL A 171 -6.96 1.62 -25.18
N LYS A 172 -6.56 2.52 -26.09
CA LYS A 172 -5.32 2.37 -26.89
C LYS A 172 -4.10 2.31 -25.97
N ALA A 173 -4.03 3.23 -25.00
CA ALA A 173 -2.93 3.30 -24.03
C ALA A 173 -2.88 2.04 -23.17
N TYR A 174 -4.03 1.56 -22.71
CA TYR A 174 -4.10 0.33 -21.92
C TYR A 174 -3.65 -0.91 -22.73
N LYS A 175 -4.08 -1.03 -23.99
CA LYS A 175 -3.63 -2.10 -24.88
C LYS A 175 -2.13 -2.06 -25.16
N ALA A 176 -1.52 -0.89 -25.16
CA ALA A 176 -0.07 -0.80 -25.19
C ALA A 176 0.56 -1.33 -23.90
N MET A 177 -0.02 -1.00 -22.73
CA MET A 177 0.44 -1.53 -21.46
C MET A 177 0.31 -3.07 -21.41
N GLU A 178 -0.73 -3.67 -22.00
CA GLU A 178 -0.91 -5.14 -22.10
C GLU A 178 0.29 -5.81 -22.78
N LYS A 179 0.83 -5.21 -23.87
CA LYS A 179 2.04 -5.72 -24.54
C LYS A 179 3.27 -5.71 -23.63
N PHE A 180 3.41 -4.71 -22.76
CA PHE A 180 4.50 -4.66 -21.80
C PHE A 180 4.34 -5.66 -20.67
N VAL A 181 3.11 -6.08 -20.35
CA VAL A 181 2.86 -7.23 -19.46
C VAL A 181 3.33 -8.51 -20.14
N GLU A 182 2.96 -8.75 -21.40
CA GLU A 182 3.39 -9.92 -22.17
C GLU A 182 4.93 -9.98 -22.30
N ALA A 183 5.58 -8.82 -22.40
CA ALA A 183 7.03 -8.70 -22.44
C ALA A 183 7.71 -8.84 -21.05
N GLY A 184 6.95 -9.02 -19.96
CA GLY A 184 7.46 -9.14 -18.60
C GLY A 184 8.06 -7.84 -18.02
N LYS A 185 7.77 -6.69 -18.63
CA LYS A 185 8.23 -5.37 -18.17
C LYS A 185 7.30 -4.71 -17.15
N ILE A 186 6.04 -5.13 -17.15
CA ILE A 186 5.00 -4.74 -16.19
C ILE A 186 4.38 -6.02 -15.65
N ARG A 187 4.13 -6.11 -14.35
CA ARG A 187 3.53 -7.32 -13.75
C ARG A 187 2.00 -7.27 -13.72
N SER A 188 1.42 -6.08 -13.53
CA SER A 188 -0.03 -5.90 -13.41
C SER A 188 -0.47 -4.54 -13.91
N LEU A 189 -1.72 -4.44 -14.34
CA LEU A 189 -2.32 -3.22 -14.85
C LEU A 189 -3.48 -2.77 -13.95
N GLY A 190 -3.66 -1.46 -13.89
CA GLY A 190 -4.79 -0.84 -13.22
C GLY A 190 -5.21 0.48 -13.86
N ILE A 191 -6.16 1.13 -13.25
CA ILE A 191 -6.73 2.40 -13.70
C ILE A 191 -6.99 3.30 -12.51
N SER A 192 -7.10 4.61 -12.73
CA SER A 192 -7.38 5.59 -11.68
C SER A 192 -8.42 6.59 -12.13
N CYS A 193 -9.26 7.05 -11.20
CA CYS A 193 -10.36 7.98 -11.43
C CYS A 193 -11.42 7.44 -12.42
N PHE A 194 -11.62 6.13 -12.46
CA PHE A 194 -12.69 5.50 -13.21
C PHE A 194 -13.87 5.20 -12.27
N TYR A 195 -15.04 5.66 -12.68
CA TYR A 195 -16.30 5.44 -11.98
C TYR A 195 -17.18 4.44 -12.76
N ILE A 196 -18.40 4.23 -12.33
CA ILE A 196 -19.25 3.13 -12.85
C ILE A 196 -19.42 3.21 -14.38
N ASP A 197 -19.69 4.39 -14.93
CA ASP A 197 -19.93 4.54 -16.36
C ASP A 197 -18.65 4.35 -17.19
N GLU A 198 -17.52 4.90 -16.72
CA GLU A 198 -16.21 4.66 -17.36
C GLU A 198 -15.84 3.17 -17.28
N LEU A 199 -16.07 2.51 -16.15
CA LEU A 199 -15.80 1.08 -16.00
C LEU A 199 -16.65 0.23 -16.93
N LYS A 200 -17.95 0.49 -17.03
CA LYS A 200 -18.86 -0.21 -17.94
C LYS A 200 -18.44 -0.05 -19.41
N ARG A 201 -17.96 1.14 -19.77
CA ARG A 201 -17.44 1.43 -21.11
C ARG A 201 -16.10 0.74 -21.37
N PHE A 202 -15.20 0.78 -20.40
CA PHE A 202 -13.79 0.42 -20.56
C PHE A 202 -13.54 -1.09 -20.47
N LEU A 203 -14.06 -1.76 -19.44
CA LEU A 203 -13.74 -3.16 -19.15
C LEU A 203 -14.01 -4.13 -20.31
N PRO A 204 -15.08 -3.98 -21.11
CA PRO A 204 -15.31 -4.88 -22.25
C PRO A 204 -14.31 -4.72 -23.42
N GLN A 205 -13.49 -3.66 -23.42
CA GLN A 205 -12.60 -3.33 -24.52
C GLN A 205 -11.14 -3.75 -24.29
N VAL A 206 -10.81 -4.28 -23.10
CA VAL A 206 -9.45 -4.66 -22.70
C VAL A 206 -9.36 -6.17 -22.50
N SER A 207 -8.16 -6.73 -22.73
CA SER A 207 -7.93 -8.17 -22.64
C SER A 207 -7.45 -8.58 -21.24
N ILE A 208 -6.60 -7.76 -20.62
CA ILE A 208 -6.12 -7.96 -19.25
C ILE A 208 -7.01 -7.12 -18.32
N LYS A 209 -7.77 -7.78 -17.45
CA LYS A 209 -8.60 -7.10 -16.47
C LYS A 209 -7.72 -6.28 -15.51
N PRO A 210 -8.06 -5.01 -15.22
CA PRO A 210 -7.36 -4.26 -14.18
C PRO A 210 -7.38 -5.00 -12.84
N VAL A 211 -6.24 -5.03 -12.15
CA VAL A 211 -6.17 -5.58 -10.79
C VAL A 211 -6.59 -4.55 -9.75
N LEU A 212 -6.52 -3.27 -10.10
CA LEU A 212 -6.65 -2.14 -9.19
C LEU A 212 -7.40 -0.98 -9.84
N VAL A 213 -8.34 -0.39 -9.10
CA VAL A 213 -8.90 0.95 -9.38
C VAL A 213 -8.50 1.88 -8.24
N GLN A 214 -7.83 2.99 -8.57
CA GLN A 214 -7.39 3.97 -7.59
C GLN A 214 -8.28 5.22 -7.66
N ASN A 215 -9.09 5.45 -6.63
CA ASN A 215 -10.02 6.58 -6.54
C ASN A 215 -9.84 7.34 -5.21
N GLU A 216 -10.44 8.54 -5.10
CA GLU A 216 -10.51 9.27 -3.84
C GLU A 216 -11.44 8.53 -2.88
N ILE A 217 -10.91 8.12 -1.72
CA ILE A 217 -11.72 7.50 -0.66
C ILE A 217 -11.17 7.97 0.69
N HIS A 218 -12.06 8.49 1.52
CA HIS A 218 -11.78 8.82 2.93
C HIS A 218 -13.13 8.91 3.69
N PRO A 219 -13.17 9.01 5.02
CA PRO A 219 -14.42 9.01 5.78
C PRO A 219 -15.47 10.03 5.32
N TYR A 220 -15.06 11.19 4.79
CA TYR A 220 -15.97 12.21 4.25
C TYR A 220 -16.29 12.05 2.76
N TYR A 221 -15.61 11.13 2.06
CA TYR A 221 -15.89 10.79 0.66
C TYR A 221 -15.78 9.27 0.48
N GLN A 222 -16.85 8.58 0.83
CA GLN A 222 -16.84 7.11 0.93
C GLN A 222 -17.12 6.41 -0.40
N ASP A 223 -17.87 7.05 -1.29
CA ASP A 223 -18.23 6.58 -2.62
C ASP A 223 -18.62 5.09 -2.67
N THR A 224 -19.51 4.70 -1.73
CA THR A 224 -19.79 3.29 -1.42
C THR A 224 -20.33 2.52 -2.64
N GLU A 225 -21.19 3.13 -3.44
CA GLU A 225 -21.74 2.50 -4.63
C GLU A 225 -20.64 2.15 -5.65
N VAL A 226 -19.70 3.07 -5.88
CA VAL A 226 -18.56 2.84 -6.79
C VAL A 226 -17.60 1.79 -6.24
N VAL A 227 -17.29 1.84 -4.94
CA VAL A 227 -16.45 0.85 -4.25
C VAL A 227 -17.06 -0.56 -4.38
N ASP A 228 -18.35 -0.69 -4.09
CA ASP A 228 -19.06 -1.97 -4.17
C ASP A 228 -19.12 -2.49 -5.61
N TYR A 229 -19.34 -1.60 -6.58
CA TYR A 229 -19.31 -1.97 -7.99
C TYR A 229 -17.93 -2.48 -8.40
N ILE A 230 -16.85 -1.79 -8.04
CA ILE A 230 -15.47 -2.23 -8.36
C ILE A 230 -15.18 -3.60 -7.72
N HIS A 231 -15.54 -3.78 -6.44
CA HIS A 231 -15.38 -5.07 -5.76
C HIS A 231 -16.20 -6.19 -6.42
N SER A 232 -17.41 -5.89 -6.90
CA SER A 232 -18.24 -6.88 -7.64
C SER A 232 -17.60 -7.34 -8.94
N GLN A 233 -16.72 -6.52 -9.52
CA GLN A 233 -15.92 -6.90 -10.69
C GLN A 233 -14.67 -7.73 -10.32
N GLY A 234 -14.44 -8.03 -9.04
CA GLY A 234 -13.23 -8.70 -8.56
C GLY A 234 -11.97 -7.86 -8.68
N ILE A 235 -12.10 -6.54 -8.60
CA ILE A 235 -11.00 -5.57 -8.69
C ILE A 235 -10.79 -4.94 -7.31
N VAL A 236 -9.53 -4.73 -6.92
CA VAL A 236 -9.18 -4.07 -5.65
C VAL A 236 -9.34 -2.56 -5.77
N VAL A 237 -9.84 -1.91 -4.71
CA VAL A 237 -9.89 -0.45 -4.61
C VAL A 237 -8.69 0.06 -3.82
N GLN A 238 -8.03 1.10 -4.33
CA GLN A 238 -6.98 1.83 -3.62
C GLN A 238 -7.40 3.30 -3.43
N ALA A 239 -7.24 3.79 -2.21
CA ALA A 239 -7.58 5.16 -1.84
C ALA A 239 -6.38 6.10 -2.04
N TRP A 240 -6.51 7.09 -2.93
CA TRP A 240 -5.69 8.29 -2.84
C TRP A 240 -6.37 9.29 -1.88
N TYR A 241 -5.59 10.13 -1.22
CA TYR A 241 -6.03 10.99 -0.12
C TYR A 241 -6.77 10.28 1.04
N PRO A 242 -6.29 9.13 1.52
CA PRO A 242 -7.00 8.37 2.54
C PRO A 242 -7.21 9.12 3.87
N LEU A 243 -6.46 10.19 4.11
CA LEU A 243 -6.57 11.05 5.30
C LEU A 243 -7.27 12.39 5.00
N GLY A 244 -8.13 12.45 3.98
CA GLY A 244 -8.90 13.64 3.63
C GLY A 244 -8.12 14.68 2.82
N GLY A 245 -8.02 14.55 1.55
CA GLY A 245 -7.33 15.34 0.55
C GLY A 245 -7.24 16.86 0.71
N ARG A 246 -7.17 17.59 -0.38
CA ARG A 246 -7.07 19.05 -0.34
C ARG A 246 -8.31 19.67 0.32
N GLY A 247 -8.10 20.34 1.46
CA GLY A 247 -9.14 21.08 2.17
C GLY A 247 -9.83 20.31 3.29
N HIS A 248 -9.80 18.98 3.30
CA HIS A 248 -10.51 18.17 4.31
C HIS A 248 -9.58 17.49 5.33
N GLN A 249 -8.27 17.54 5.16
CA GLN A 249 -7.34 16.84 6.05
C GLN A 249 -7.40 17.35 7.49
N SER A 250 -7.40 18.67 7.70
CA SER A 250 -7.47 19.26 9.04
C SER A 250 -8.81 18.98 9.72
N GLU A 251 -9.90 19.07 8.98
CA GLU A 251 -11.25 18.77 9.44
C GLU A 251 -11.37 17.29 9.84
N LEU A 252 -10.96 16.38 8.99
CA LEU A 252 -10.99 14.95 9.26
C LEU A 252 -10.11 14.56 10.46
N LEU A 253 -8.92 15.16 10.59
CA LEU A 253 -8.00 14.89 11.69
C LEU A 253 -8.41 15.58 13.02
N SER A 254 -9.45 16.39 13.01
CA SER A 254 -10.07 16.99 14.21
C SER A 254 -11.51 16.53 14.46
N ASP A 255 -11.99 15.55 13.69
CA ASP A 255 -13.35 15.03 13.82
C ASP A 255 -13.59 14.41 15.20
N PRO A 256 -14.58 14.90 15.99
CA PRO A 256 -14.79 14.44 17.37
C PRO A 256 -15.25 12.99 17.46
N VAL A 257 -15.94 12.46 16.43
CA VAL A 257 -16.36 11.05 16.41
C VAL A 257 -15.16 10.15 16.22
N LEU A 258 -14.27 10.50 15.28
CA LEU A 258 -13.03 9.75 15.04
C LEU A 258 -12.08 9.85 16.23
N GLN A 259 -12.02 11.00 16.92
CA GLN A 259 -11.25 11.16 18.15
C GLN A 259 -11.77 10.26 19.27
N CYS A 260 -13.09 10.24 19.48
CA CYS A 260 -13.72 9.37 20.47
C CYS A 260 -13.42 7.88 20.22
N ILE A 261 -13.47 7.45 18.95
CA ILE A 261 -13.10 6.08 18.55
C ILE A 261 -11.61 5.82 18.83
N ALA A 262 -10.74 6.76 18.49
CA ALA A 262 -9.31 6.65 18.73
C ALA A 262 -8.98 6.50 20.20
N GLU A 263 -9.58 7.32 21.06
CA GLU A 263 -9.45 7.25 22.53
C GLU A 263 -9.96 5.92 23.07
N ALA A 264 -11.15 5.47 22.65
CA ALA A 264 -11.75 4.21 23.09
C ALA A 264 -10.89 2.97 22.78
N HIS A 265 -10.08 3.05 21.69
CA HIS A 265 -9.20 1.96 21.26
C HIS A 265 -7.71 2.18 21.61
N GLY A 266 -7.35 3.29 22.25
CA GLY A 266 -5.95 3.63 22.56
C GLY A 266 -5.08 3.76 21.29
N LYS A 267 -5.66 4.26 20.19
CA LYS A 267 -4.99 4.39 18.87
C LYS A 267 -4.97 5.85 18.43
N SER A 268 -4.05 6.18 17.53
CA SER A 268 -4.09 7.50 16.89
C SER A 268 -5.26 7.57 15.90
N LEU A 269 -5.76 8.77 15.66
CA LEU A 269 -6.82 9.00 14.69
C LEU A 269 -6.43 8.52 13.27
N VAL A 270 -5.18 8.69 12.88
CA VAL A 270 -4.65 8.15 11.63
C VAL A 270 -4.76 6.62 11.57
N GLN A 271 -4.43 5.92 12.66
CA GLN A 271 -4.57 4.45 12.74
C GLN A 271 -6.04 4.03 12.63
N VAL A 272 -6.97 4.77 13.24
CA VAL A 272 -8.41 4.51 13.11
C VAL A 272 -8.87 4.65 11.66
N ILE A 273 -8.49 5.73 10.97
CA ILE A 273 -8.85 5.93 9.57
C ILE A 273 -8.25 4.85 8.67
N LEU A 274 -6.99 4.50 8.87
CA LEU A 274 -6.36 3.41 8.10
C LEU A 274 -7.02 2.07 8.37
N ARG A 275 -7.39 1.79 9.63
CA ARG A 275 -8.15 0.57 9.97
C ARG A 275 -9.52 0.55 9.31
N TRP A 276 -10.21 1.68 9.22
CA TRP A 276 -11.48 1.82 8.50
C TRP A 276 -11.33 1.46 7.02
N HIS A 277 -10.29 1.94 6.33
CA HIS A 277 -9.99 1.54 4.95
C HIS A 277 -9.82 0.02 4.84
N TYR A 278 -8.99 -0.55 5.69
CA TYR A 278 -8.70 -1.99 5.70
C TYR A 278 -9.96 -2.84 5.88
N GLN A 279 -10.84 -2.46 6.81
CA GLN A 279 -12.11 -3.16 7.05
C GLN A 279 -13.05 -3.10 5.85
N ARG A 280 -12.95 -2.05 5.04
CA ARG A 280 -13.67 -1.91 3.77
C ARG A 280 -12.97 -2.59 2.58
N ARG A 281 -11.88 -3.30 2.81
CA ARG A 281 -11.01 -3.90 1.78
C ARG A 281 -10.48 -2.87 0.78
N VAL A 282 -10.19 -1.66 1.26
CA VAL A 282 -9.60 -0.57 0.50
C VAL A 282 -8.14 -0.42 0.90
N VAL A 283 -7.24 -0.47 -0.07
CA VAL A 283 -5.81 -0.21 0.12
C VAL A 283 -5.60 1.28 0.35
N ALA A 284 -4.83 1.67 1.34
CA ALA A 284 -4.58 3.08 1.64
C ALA A 284 -3.12 3.48 1.41
N ILE A 285 -2.91 4.61 0.72
CA ILE A 285 -1.59 5.17 0.42
C ILE A 285 -1.44 6.59 0.99
N PRO A 286 -1.42 6.76 2.33
CA PRO A 286 -1.17 8.05 2.92
C PRO A 286 0.21 8.58 2.52
N ARG A 287 0.36 9.91 2.48
CA ARG A 287 1.66 10.54 2.33
C ARG A 287 2.32 10.65 3.70
N LEU A 288 3.54 10.14 3.81
CA LEU A 288 4.38 10.40 4.98
C LEU A 288 5.05 11.76 4.79
N LYS A 289 4.69 12.73 5.65
CA LYS A 289 5.45 13.96 5.78
C LYS A 289 6.44 13.73 6.91
N GLN A 290 7.75 13.66 6.60
CA GLN A 290 8.75 13.71 7.66
C GLN A 290 8.57 15.03 8.42
N SER A 291 8.25 14.96 9.71
CA SER A 291 8.55 16.08 10.61
C SER A 291 10.06 16.19 10.62
N CYS A 292 10.61 17.32 10.14
CA CYS A 292 11.99 17.65 10.47
C CYS A 292 12.12 17.55 12.00
N PRO A 293 13.13 16.85 12.53
CA PRO A 293 13.47 17.04 13.92
C PRO A 293 13.82 18.53 14.04
N HIS A 294 13.06 19.24 14.86
CA HIS A 294 13.38 20.62 15.18
C HIS A 294 14.80 20.65 15.74
N SER A 295 15.67 21.38 15.02
CA SER A 295 16.96 21.89 15.49
C SER A 295 16.80 22.63 16.80
#